data_e057ec34939b4258ca00ce9c7178a0cd
#
_entry.id   e057ec34939b4258ca00ce9c7178a0cd
#
_cell.length_a   1.000
_cell.length_b   1.000
_cell.length_c   1.000
_cell.angle_alpha   90.00
_cell.angle_beta   90.00
_cell.angle_gamma   90.00
#
_symmetry.space_group_name_H-M   'P 1'
#
loop_
_entity.id
_entity.type
_entity.pdbx_description
1 polymer ?
#
loop_
_entity_poly.entity_id
_entity_poly.type
_entity_poly.pdbx_seq_one_letter_code
_entity_poly.pdbx_strand_id
1 'polypeptide(L)'
;MARLFRGSKRIDQGEPSDVPPGEAAQYWVQYEDSPVGTVADLLDLMDAAEHALPRITAPAVIIQSHADETVHPQSAEIIHDGLGSAQKRIVWLERSRHVALLDAERDRIHQELLAQATRPRH
;
A
#
# COMPACT_ATOMS: atom_id res chain seq x y z
N MET A 1 -11.25 11.02 -21.73
CA MET A 1 -10.66 12.39 -21.58
C MET A 1 -9.30 12.43 -20.87
N ALA A 2 -8.69 11.31 -20.52
CA ALA A 2 -7.41 11.26 -19.78
C ALA A 2 -6.13 11.56 -20.61
N ARG A 3 -6.22 11.79 -21.90
CA ARG A 3 -5.06 12.01 -22.78
C ARG A 3 -4.51 13.44 -22.82
N LEU A 4 -5.17 14.41 -22.17
CA LEU A 4 -4.80 15.84 -22.31
C LEU A 4 -3.68 16.30 -21.36
N PHE A 5 -3.25 15.47 -20.39
CA PHE A 5 -2.27 15.85 -19.36
C PHE A 5 -0.92 15.11 -19.44
N ARG A 6 -0.57 14.53 -20.58
CA ARG A 6 0.80 14.02 -20.82
C ARG A 6 1.80 15.16 -21.08
N GLY A 7 1.71 16.21 -20.30
CA GLY A 7 2.68 17.30 -20.30
C GLY A 7 3.81 17.00 -19.35
N SER A 8 5.00 17.48 -19.68
CA SER A 8 6.25 17.36 -18.93
C SER A 8 6.30 18.16 -17.61
N LYS A 9 5.17 18.53 -17.04
CA LYS A 9 5.11 19.12 -15.69
C LYS A 9 5.36 18.04 -14.65
N ARG A 10 6.27 18.30 -13.77
CA ARG A 10 6.59 17.46 -12.60
C ARG A 10 5.91 18.05 -11.38
N ILE A 11 5.50 17.19 -10.46
CA ILE A 11 5.04 17.57 -9.14
C ILE A 11 6.22 17.39 -8.20
N ASP A 12 6.63 18.48 -7.54
CA ASP A 12 7.56 18.41 -6.44
C ASP A 12 6.87 17.65 -5.30
N GLN A 13 7.46 16.55 -4.86
CA GLN A 13 6.92 15.72 -3.79
C GLN A 13 7.26 16.24 -2.40
N GLY A 14 8.00 17.34 -2.31
CA GLY A 14 8.44 17.90 -1.03
C GLY A 14 9.43 17.01 -0.29
N GLU A 15 9.66 17.34 0.98
CA GLU A 15 10.46 16.50 1.86
C GLU A 15 9.74 15.16 2.11
N PRO A 16 10.46 14.02 2.05
CA PRO A 16 9.86 12.72 2.28
C PRO A 16 9.35 12.60 3.72
N SER A 17 8.04 12.64 3.89
CA SER A 17 7.41 12.47 5.21
C SER A 17 7.48 11.03 5.72
N ASP A 18 7.68 10.07 4.82
CA ASP A 18 7.59 8.64 5.09
C ASP A 18 8.93 7.94 5.25
N VAL A 19 10.04 8.70 5.39
CA VAL A 19 11.36 8.10 5.63
C VAL A 19 11.32 7.35 6.97
N PRO A 20 11.60 6.04 6.99
CA PRO A 20 11.62 5.29 8.24
C PRO A 20 12.76 5.77 9.14
N PRO A 21 12.59 5.70 10.46
CA PRO A 21 13.60 6.16 11.41
C PRO A 21 14.83 5.24 11.47
N GLY A 22 15.96 5.80 11.89
CA GLY A 22 17.16 5.04 12.20
C GLY A 22 17.86 4.42 10.99
N GLU A 23 18.39 3.22 11.16
CA GLU A 23 19.15 2.51 10.12
C GLU A 23 18.34 2.19 8.87
N ALA A 24 17.02 2.08 9.00
CA ALA A 24 16.15 1.79 7.86
C ALA A 24 16.13 2.91 6.81
N ALA A 25 16.44 4.15 7.20
CA ALA A 25 16.51 5.29 6.27
C ALA A 25 17.51 5.07 5.13
N GLN A 26 18.61 4.31 5.35
CA GLN A 26 19.60 4.00 4.32
C GLN A 26 19.05 3.17 3.16
N TYR A 27 17.95 2.47 3.36
CA TYR A 27 17.30 1.63 2.33
C TYR A 27 16.16 2.36 1.61
N TRP A 28 15.87 3.61 2.03
CA TRP A 28 14.84 4.42 1.44
C TRP A 28 15.33 5.08 0.15
N VAL A 29 14.68 4.80 -0.95
CA VAL A 29 14.97 5.40 -2.25
C VAL A 29 13.66 5.83 -2.88
N GLN A 30 13.55 7.11 -3.25
CA GLN A 30 12.42 7.64 -4.01
C GLN A 30 12.90 8.62 -5.07
N TYR A 31 12.05 8.87 -6.06
CA TYR A 31 12.28 9.96 -7.01
C TYR A 31 11.89 11.29 -6.37
N GLU A 32 12.68 12.34 -6.64
CA GLU A 32 12.43 13.69 -6.13
C GLU A 32 11.15 14.31 -6.73
N ASP A 33 10.75 13.87 -7.90
CA ASP A 33 9.58 14.38 -8.59
C ASP A 33 8.83 13.29 -9.38
N SER A 34 7.55 13.54 -9.65
CA SER A 34 6.72 12.68 -10.50
C SER A 34 6.09 13.48 -11.62
N PRO A 35 6.04 12.95 -12.86
CA PRO A 35 5.31 13.60 -13.95
C PRO A 35 3.81 13.69 -13.62
N VAL A 36 3.17 14.84 -13.92
CA VAL A 36 1.71 15.02 -13.67
C VAL A 36 0.86 13.95 -14.34
N GLY A 37 1.31 13.44 -15.51
CA GLY A 37 0.60 12.38 -16.23
C GLY A 37 0.50 11.07 -15.45
N THR A 38 1.44 10.79 -14.54
CA THR A 38 1.41 9.56 -13.72
C THR A 38 0.28 9.54 -12.70
N VAL A 39 -0.22 10.71 -12.28
CA VAL A 39 -1.35 10.80 -11.35
C VAL A 39 -2.63 10.28 -12.01
N ALA A 40 -2.88 10.64 -13.28
CA ALA A 40 -4.03 10.13 -14.01
C ALA A 40 -3.91 8.61 -14.26
N ASP A 41 -2.72 8.15 -14.64
CA ASP A 41 -2.47 6.71 -14.84
C ASP A 41 -2.64 5.93 -13.52
N LEU A 42 -2.26 6.52 -12.38
CA LEU A 42 -2.45 5.93 -11.05
C LEU A 42 -3.94 5.81 -10.70
N LEU A 43 -4.73 6.85 -10.93
CA LEU A 43 -6.18 6.83 -10.67
C LEU A 43 -6.89 5.77 -11.54
N ASP A 44 -6.53 5.66 -12.82
CA ASP A 44 -7.06 4.63 -13.71
C ASP A 44 -6.68 3.22 -13.23
N LEU A 45 -5.46 3.04 -12.72
CA LEU A 45 -5.00 1.77 -12.14
C LEU A 45 -5.75 1.44 -10.84
N MET A 46 -5.97 2.42 -9.97
CA MET A 46 -6.73 2.23 -8.71
C MET A 46 -8.17 1.79 -9.01
N ASP A 47 -8.83 2.41 -9.97
CA ASP A 47 -10.17 2.04 -10.41
C ASP A 47 -10.21 0.61 -10.98
N ALA A 48 -9.26 0.27 -11.84
CA ALA A 48 -9.13 -1.08 -12.38
C ALA A 48 -8.84 -2.13 -11.29
N ALA A 49 -8.03 -1.78 -10.29
CA ALA A 49 -7.73 -2.65 -9.16
C ALA A 49 -8.97 -2.90 -8.30
N GLU A 50 -9.75 -1.87 -7.98
CA GLU A 50 -10.99 -2.00 -7.22
C GLU A 50 -11.98 -2.93 -7.92
N HIS A 51 -12.17 -2.76 -9.23
CA HIS A 51 -13.01 -3.65 -10.04
C HIS A 51 -12.48 -5.10 -10.12
N ALA A 52 -11.21 -5.32 -9.86
CA ALA A 52 -10.62 -6.65 -9.86
C ALA A 52 -10.77 -7.40 -8.52
N LEU A 53 -10.97 -6.70 -7.40
CA LEU A 53 -11.04 -7.28 -6.06
C LEU A 53 -11.99 -8.48 -5.94
N PRO A 54 -13.22 -8.47 -6.49
CA PRO A 54 -14.13 -9.60 -6.36
C PRO A 54 -13.63 -10.89 -7.01
N ARG A 55 -12.68 -10.80 -7.94
CA ARG A 55 -12.10 -11.96 -8.64
C ARG A 55 -10.93 -12.59 -7.87
N ILE A 56 -10.45 -11.93 -6.83
CA ILE A 56 -9.35 -12.43 -5.98
C ILE A 56 -9.96 -13.34 -4.91
N THR A 57 -9.83 -14.65 -5.09
CA THR A 57 -10.40 -15.68 -4.20
C THR A 57 -9.36 -16.36 -3.32
N ALA A 58 -8.07 -16.11 -3.55
CA ALA A 58 -6.99 -16.64 -2.72
C ALA A 58 -7.08 -16.13 -1.26
N PRO A 59 -6.63 -16.92 -0.27
CA PRO A 59 -6.53 -16.44 1.11
C PRO A 59 -5.69 -15.17 1.21
N ALA A 60 -6.23 -14.14 1.86
CA ALA A 60 -5.62 -12.81 1.90
C ALA A 60 -5.42 -12.28 3.33
N VAL A 61 -4.29 -11.63 3.54
CA VAL A 61 -4.05 -10.77 4.70
C VAL A 61 -3.77 -9.36 4.22
N ILE A 62 -4.49 -8.40 4.77
CA ILE A 62 -4.33 -6.98 4.53
C ILE A 62 -3.62 -6.42 5.76
N ILE A 63 -2.52 -5.71 5.57
CA ILE A 63 -1.77 -5.09 6.67
C ILE A 63 -1.81 -3.59 6.45
N GLN A 64 -2.35 -2.85 7.40
CA GLN A 64 -2.49 -1.40 7.35
C GLN A 64 -2.15 -0.79 8.70
N SER A 65 -1.57 0.39 8.70
CA SER A 65 -1.29 1.14 9.92
C SER A 65 -2.29 2.28 10.13
N HIS A 66 -2.70 2.47 11.38
CA HIS A 66 -3.45 3.66 11.77
C HIS A 66 -2.62 4.95 11.71
N ALA A 67 -1.28 4.83 11.79
CA ALA A 67 -0.34 5.95 11.70
C ALA A 67 0.15 6.23 10.26
N ASP A 68 -0.45 5.59 9.25
CA ASP A 68 -0.15 5.87 7.84
C ASP A 68 -0.79 7.19 7.41
N GLU A 69 0.04 8.18 7.09
CA GLU A 69 -0.40 9.52 6.65
C GLU A 69 -0.53 9.62 5.13
N THR A 70 -0.02 8.62 4.38
CA THR A 70 -0.05 8.59 2.92
C THR A 70 -1.28 7.87 2.40
N VAL A 71 -1.62 6.71 2.99
CA VAL A 71 -2.79 5.92 2.62
C VAL A 71 -3.78 5.90 3.78
N HIS A 72 -4.98 6.40 3.53
CA HIS A 72 -6.02 6.45 4.56
C HIS A 72 -6.37 5.04 5.06
N PRO A 73 -6.45 4.80 6.38
CA PRO A 73 -6.72 3.47 6.95
C PRO A 73 -7.98 2.78 6.41
N GLN A 74 -9.02 3.54 6.06
CA GLN A 74 -10.25 3.01 5.44
C GLN A 74 -9.98 2.22 4.14
N SER A 75 -8.84 2.45 3.47
CA SER A 75 -8.47 1.68 2.27
C SER A 75 -8.35 0.19 2.54
N ALA A 76 -7.91 -0.20 3.75
CA ALA A 76 -7.86 -1.60 4.15
C ALA A 76 -9.24 -2.25 4.24
N GLU A 77 -10.24 -1.50 4.72
CA GLU A 77 -11.63 -1.96 4.81
C GLU A 77 -12.25 -2.10 3.41
N ILE A 78 -12.01 -1.12 2.54
CA ILE A 78 -12.48 -1.17 1.14
C ILE A 78 -11.91 -2.40 0.43
N ILE A 79 -10.61 -2.64 0.56
CA ILE A 79 -9.96 -3.82 -0.03
C ILE A 79 -10.53 -5.10 0.58
N HIS A 80 -10.63 -5.16 1.92
CA HIS A 80 -11.17 -6.32 2.60
C HIS A 80 -12.57 -6.64 2.11
N ASP A 81 -13.47 -5.69 2.07
CA ASP A 81 -14.87 -5.91 1.69
C ASP A 81 -15.01 -6.25 0.20
N GLY A 82 -14.18 -5.65 -0.65
CA GLY A 82 -14.16 -5.90 -2.09
C GLY A 82 -13.62 -7.28 -2.49
N LEU A 83 -12.70 -7.87 -1.69
CA LEU A 83 -12.11 -9.17 -2.02
C LEU A 83 -13.12 -10.29 -2.09
N GLY A 84 -13.08 -11.11 -3.14
CA GLY A 84 -13.87 -12.33 -3.31
C GLY A 84 -13.40 -13.51 -2.44
N SER A 85 -12.31 -13.36 -1.70
CA SER A 85 -11.77 -14.39 -0.82
C SER A 85 -12.70 -14.68 0.37
N ALA A 86 -12.96 -15.95 0.63
CA ALA A 86 -13.67 -16.39 1.85
C ALA A 86 -12.74 -16.38 3.10
N GLN A 87 -11.43 -16.39 2.89
CA GLN A 87 -10.43 -16.37 3.94
C GLN A 87 -9.62 -15.06 3.87
N LYS A 88 -10.14 -14.01 4.47
CA LYS A 88 -9.54 -12.70 4.46
C LYS A 88 -9.57 -12.08 5.85
N ARG A 89 -8.54 -11.27 6.18
CA ARG A 89 -8.47 -10.55 7.45
C ARG A 89 -7.61 -9.30 7.33
N ILE A 90 -7.84 -8.34 8.21
CA ILE A 90 -7.01 -7.15 8.36
C ILE A 90 -6.14 -7.31 9.60
N VAL A 91 -4.88 -6.93 9.49
CA VAL A 91 -3.94 -6.78 10.60
C VAL A 91 -3.62 -5.29 10.73
N TRP A 92 -4.05 -4.70 11.81
CA TRP A 92 -3.81 -3.31 12.11
C TRP A 92 -2.49 -3.11 12.83
N LEU A 93 -1.72 -2.12 12.38
CA LEU A 93 -0.50 -1.63 13.02
C LEU A 93 -0.81 -0.26 13.65
N GLU A 94 -0.10 0.06 14.75
CA GLU A 94 -0.40 1.26 15.53
C GLU A 94 0.68 2.34 15.40
N ARG A 95 1.91 1.94 15.09
CA ARG A 95 3.08 2.81 15.19
C ARG A 95 3.86 2.98 13.89
N SER A 96 3.74 2.02 12.99
CA SER A 96 4.44 2.08 11.71
C SER A 96 3.76 3.09 10.79
N ARG A 97 4.55 3.86 10.05
CA ARG A 97 4.05 4.78 9.02
C ARG A 97 3.88 4.03 7.69
N HIS A 98 3.78 4.76 6.59
CA HIS A 98 3.50 4.20 5.26
C HIS A 98 4.46 3.07 4.85
N VAL A 99 5.76 3.23 5.09
CA VAL A 99 6.77 2.20 4.75
C VAL A 99 6.91 1.19 5.88
N ALA A 100 5.82 0.57 6.25
CA ALA A 100 5.70 -0.28 7.43
C ALA A 100 6.70 -1.45 7.49
N LEU A 101 7.15 -1.97 6.33
CA LEU A 101 8.16 -3.04 6.25
C LEU A 101 9.55 -2.63 6.75
N LEU A 102 9.83 -1.33 6.82
CA LEU A 102 11.08 -0.78 7.32
C LEU A 102 10.93 -0.05 8.65
N ASP A 103 9.74 -0.08 9.25
CA ASP A 103 9.40 0.72 10.42
C ASP A 103 9.21 -0.13 11.69
N ALA A 104 8.66 0.47 12.73
CA ALA A 104 8.62 0.02 14.11
C ALA A 104 8.02 -1.38 14.34
N GLU A 105 7.11 -1.83 13.48
CA GLU A 105 6.39 -3.11 13.62
C GLU A 105 6.75 -4.12 12.52
N ARG A 106 7.89 -3.93 11.83
CA ARG A 106 8.37 -4.83 10.77
C ARG A 106 8.40 -6.30 11.17
N ASP A 107 8.80 -6.60 12.39
CA ASP A 107 8.91 -7.98 12.88
C ASP A 107 7.53 -8.64 13.00
N ARG A 108 6.52 -7.87 13.42
CA ARG A 108 5.12 -8.33 13.43
C ARG A 108 4.62 -8.60 12.02
N ILE A 109 4.95 -7.73 11.06
CA ILE A 109 4.60 -7.96 9.65
C ILE A 109 5.24 -9.25 9.13
N HIS A 110 6.53 -9.46 9.40
CA HIS A 110 7.23 -10.69 9.00
C HIS A 110 6.58 -11.94 9.57
N GLN A 111 6.17 -11.93 10.85
CA GLN A 111 5.44 -13.04 11.48
C GLN A 111 4.11 -13.32 10.80
N GLU A 112 3.33 -12.28 10.46
CA GLU A 112 2.05 -12.40 9.77
C GLU A 112 2.22 -12.96 8.36
N LEU A 113 3.25 -12.53 7.62
CA LEU A 113 3.56 -13.05 6.30
C LEU A 113 3.99 -14.52 6.33
N LEU A 114 4.83 -14.91 7.29
CA LEU A 114 5.24 -16.30 7.50
C LEU A 114 4.03 -17.18 7.85
N ALA A 115 3.18 -16.71 8.76
CA ALA A 115 1.96 -17.43 9.13
C ALA A 115 1.00 -17.61 7.94
N GLN A 116 0.92 -16.61 7.06
CA GLN A 116 0.10 -16.70 5.84
C GLN A 116 0.70 -17.68 4.82
N ALA A 117 2.02 -17.65 4.64
CA ALA A 117 2.71 -18.52 3.67
C ALA A 117 2.69 -20.00 4.06
N THR A 118 2.64 -20.30 5.36
CA THR A 118 2.67 -21.67 5.90
C THR A 118 1.27 -22.26 6.13
N ARG A 119 0.20 -21.51 5.87
CA ARG A 119 -1.17 -22.03 5.98
C ARG A 119 -1.39 -23.19 4.99
N PRO A 120 -2.00 -24.31 5.43
CA PRO A 120 -2.41 -25.36 4.53
C PRO A 120 -3.39 -24.81 3.49
N ARG A 121 -3.13 -25.11 2.23
CA ARG A 121 -4.08 -24.82 1.14
C ARG A 121 -5.10 -25.94 1.14
N HIS A 122 -6.29 -25.67 1.58
CA HIS A 122 -7.43 -26.60 1.47
C HIS A 122 -8.21 -26.31 0.20
#